data_f66ec72e5f160fdbe73b26e34341ce72
#
_entry.id   f66ec72e5f160fdbe73b26e34341ce72
#
_cell.length_a   1.000
_cell.length_b   1.000
_cell.length_c   1.000
_cell.angle_alpha   90.00
_cell.angle_beta   90.00
_cell.angle_gamma   90.00
#
_symmetry.space_group_name_H-M   'P 1'
#
loop_
_entity.id
_entity.type
_entity.pdbx_description
1 polymer ?
#
loop_
_entity_poly.entity_id
_entity_poly.type
_entity_poly.pdbx_seq_one_letter_code
_entity_poly.pdbx_strand_id
1 'polypeptide(L)'
;MAEEELYKRYAAKVNALCRRYLADTDEANDLTLEVLVRALRKISTFNYSGKGSLAAWISRIAINMSINHLRRRRLQMVPLDFLSKDKIPEPADEDMATVPEELLESWIAGLTDLRRTVFNLYSLDGYSHQEIGRMLGISERASISALAKARKQLKENIRQYLKDQGL
;
A
#
# COMPACT_ATOMS: atom_id res chain seq x y z
N MET A 1 0.16 -14.67 -27.22
CA MET A 1 1.64 -14.62 -26.99
C MET A 1 2.09 -13.43 -26.15
N ALA A 2 1.85 -12.19 -26.54
CA ALA A 2 2.25 -11.02 -25.71
C ALA A 2 1.50 -10.95 -24.37
N GLU A 3 0.24 -11.33 -24.34
CA GLU A 3 -0.60 -11.39 -23.14
C GLU A 3 -0.09 -12.42 -22.14
N GLU A 4 0.26 -13.61 -22.62
CA GLU A 4 0.79 -14.70 -21.82
C GLU A 4 2.16 -14.36 -21.21
N GLU A 5 3.02 -13.73 -22.01
CA GLU A 5 4.34 -13.27 -21.54
C GLU A 5 4.23 -12.17 -20.48
N LEU A 6 3.31 -11.22 -20.67
CA LEU A 6 3.06 -10.17 -19.68
C LEU A 6 2.53 -10.78 -18.37
N TYR A 7 1.61 -11.72 -18.46
CA TYR A 7 1.09 -12.42 -17.30
C TYR A 7 2.20 -13.18 -16.56
N LYS A 8 2.94 -14.04 -17.25
CA LYS A 8 4.02 -14.83 -16.65
C LYS A 8 5.08 -13.96 -15.96
N ARG A 9 5.38 -12.81 -16.53
CA ARG A 9 6.42 -11.91 -16.03
C ARG A 9 5.99 -11.02 -14.88
N TYR A 10 4.74 -10.58 -14.86
CA TYR A 10 4.28 -9.53 -13.96
C TYR A 10 3.20 -9.97 -12.96
N ALA A 11 2.50 -11.07 -13.16
CA ALA A 11 1.38 -11.46 -12.30
C ALA A 11 1.78 -11.57 -10.82
N ALA A 12 2.89 -12.23 -10.50
CA ALA A 12 3.35 -12.38 -9.13
C ALA A 12 3.67 -11.03 -8.47
N LYS A 13 4.33 -10.13 -9.20
CA LYS A 13 4.68 -8.79 -8.70
C LYS A 13 3.45 -7.91 -8.50
N VAL A 14 2.52 -7.94 -9.45
CA VAL A 14 1.26 -7.20 -9.34
C VAL A 14 0.42 -7.74 -8.20
N ASN A 15 0.35 -9.06 -8.02
CA ASN A 15 -0.37 -9.68 -6.92
C ASN A 15 0.22 -9.27 -5.56
N ALA A 16 1.53 -9.36 -5.40
CA ALA A 16 2.21 -8.91 -4.18
C ALA A 16 1.90 -7.43 -3.87
N LEU A 17 1.89 -6.57 -4.90
CA LEU A 17 1.54 -5.17 -4.75
C LEU A 17 0.06 -5.00 -4.33
N CYS A 18 -0.88 -5.67 -4.99
CA CYS A 18 -2.31 -5.60 -4.65
C CYS A 18 -2.55 -6.07 -3.21
N ARG A 19 -1.89 -7.14 -2.76
CA ARG A 19 -2.01 -7.67 -1.39
C ARG A 19 -1.51 -6.70 -0.33
N ARG A 20 -0.54 -5.85 -0.63
CA ARG A 20 -0.10 -4.80 0.30
C ARG A 20 -1.21 -3.77 0.58
N TYR A 21 -2.04 -3.48 -0.40
CA TYR A 21 -3.14 -2.51 -0.28
C TYR A 21 -4.45 -3.16 0.19
N LEU A 22 -4.79 -4.31 -0.38
CA LEU A 22 -6.00 -5.06 -0.05
C LEU A 22 -5.63 -6.20 0.90
N ALA A 23 -5.99 -6.13 2.16
CA ALA A 23 -5.68 -7.20 3.12
C ALA A 23 -6.34 -8.54 2.77
N ASP A 24 -7.41 -8.52 1.97
CA ASP A 24 -8.11 -9.71 1.48
C ASP A 24 -7.41 -10.31 0.27
N THR A 25 -7.08 -11.61 0.34
CA THR A 25 -6.33 -12.32 -0.70
C THR A 25 -7.16 -12.51 -1.97
N ASP A 26 -8.46 -12.79 -1.85
CA ASP A 26 -9.33 -13.03 -3.01
C ASP A 26 -9.56 -11.72 -3.78
N GLU A 27 -9.85 -10.63 -3.07
CA GLU A 27 -9.93 -9.29 -3.67
C GLU A 27 -8.62 -8.91 -4.39
N ALA A 28 -7.46 -9.22 -3.79
CA ALA A 28 -6.16 -8.93 -4.40
C ALA A 28 -5.90 -9.78 -5.66
N ASN A 29 -6.32 -11.05 -5.66
CA ASN A 29 -6.21 -11.93 -6.83
C ASN A 29 -7.08 -11.41 -7.99
N ASP A 30 -8.33 -11.05 -7.73
CA ASP A 30 -9.24 -10.52 -8.73
C ASP A 30 -8.70 -9.20 -9.30
N LEU A 31 -8.26 -8.30 -8.42
CA LEU A 31 -7.69 -7.03 -8.84
C LEU A 31 -6.40 -7.21 -9.67
N THR A 32 -5.60 -8.23 -9.38
CA THR A 32 -4.41 -8.56 -10.16
C THR A 32 -4.76 -8.83 -11.62
N LEU A 33 -5.79 -9.62 -11.87
CA LEU A 33 -6.24 -9.92 -13.23
C LEU A 33 -6.76 -8.66 -13.93
N GLU A 34 -7.55 -7.83 -13.23
CA GLU A 34 -8.05 -6.57 -13.77
C GLU A 34 -6.92 -5.60 -14.14
N VAL A 35 -5.88 -5.51 -13.31
CA VAL A 35 -4.68 -4.68 -13.56
C VAL A 35 -3.97 -5.13 -14.82
N LEU A 36 -3.73 -6.43 -14.98
CA LEU A 36 -3.03 -6.97 -16.15
C LEU A 36 -3.85 -6.76 -17.43
N VAL A 37 -5.15 -6.99 -17.40
CA VAL A 37 -6.06 -6.71 -18.53
C VAL A 37 -6.03 -5.21 -18.86
N ARG A 38 -6.06 -4.34 -17.86
CA ARG A 38 -6.00 -2.89 -18.09
C ARG A 38 -4.66 -2.44 -18.64
N ALA A 39 -3.56 -3.04 -18.20
CA ALA A 39 -2.24 -2.78 -18.75
C ALA A 39 -2.15 -3.17 -20.21
N LEU A 40 -2.65 -4.35 -20.58
CA LEU A 40 -2.72 -4.79 -21.98
C LEU A 40 -3.53 -3.84 -22.86
N ARG A 41 -4.72 -3.45 -22.42
CA ARG A 41 -5.58 -2.50 -23.15
C ARG A 41 -4.94 -1.13 -23.36
N LYS A 42 -4.07 -0.72 -22.45
CA LYS A 42 -3.39 0.59 -22.46
C LYS A 42 -1.94 0.52 -22.95
N ILE A 43 -1.46 -0.63 -23.39
CA ILE A 43 -0.06 -0.81 -23.78
C ILE A 43 0.39 0.14 -24.89
N SER A 44 -0.52 0.54 -25.78
CA SER A 44 -0.26 1.52 -26.84
C SER A 44 0.05 2.92 -26.32
N THR A 45 -0.31 3.22 -25.06
CA THR A 45 -0.02 4.51 -24.42
C THR A 45 1.26 4.47 -23.59
N PHE A 46 1.89 3.30 -23.49
CA PHE A 46 3.15 3.15 -22.76
C PHE A 46 4.32 3.69 -23.57
N ASN A 47 5.09 4.58 -22.96
CA ASN A 47 6.35 5.09 -23.53
C ASN A 47 7.54 4.47 -22.81
N TYR A 48 8.36 3.73 -23.55
CA TYR A 48 9.57 3.14 -23.00
C TYR A 48 10.61 4.22 -22.66
N SER A 49 11.05 4.24 -21.40
CA SER A 49 12.06 5.18 -20.90
C SER A 49 13.27 4.49 -20.25
N GLY A 50 13.52 3.23 -20.63
CA GLY A 50 14.64 2.44 -20.12
C GLY A 50 14.22 1.18 -19.38
N LYS A 51 15.21 0.41 -18.93
CA LYS A 51 15.00 -0.86 -18.21
C LYS A 51 14.16 -0.63 -16.94
N GLY A 52 13.11 -1.40 -16.77
CA GLY A 52 12.22 -1.31 -15.61
C GLY A 52 11.04 -0.34 -15.79
N SER A 53 11.01 0.48 -16.86
CA SER A 53 9.93 1.46 -17.09
C SER A 53 8.55 0.80 -17.23
N LEU A 54 8.47 -0.37 -17.87
CA LEU A 54 7.22 -1.13 -17.99
C LEU A 54 6.71 -1.63 -16.63
N ALA A 55 7.62 -2.15 -15.79
CA ALA A 55 7.27 -2.58 -14.44
C ALA A 55 6.75 -1.42 -13.59
N ALA A 56 7.42 -0.26 -13.63
CA ALA A 56 7.00 0.94 -12.92
C ALA A 56 5.63 1.45 -13.40
N TRP A 57 5.39 1.42 -14.72
CA TRP A 57 4.11 1.82 -15.30
C TRP A 57 2.97 0.88 -14.89
N ILE A 58 3.18 -0.44 -14.91
CA ILE A 58 2.19 -1.43 -14.44
C ILE A 58 1.93 -1.25 -12.94
N SER A 59 2.98 -1.01 -12.14
CA SER A 59 2.83 -0.75 -10.70
C SER A 59 1.97 0.47 -10.40
N ARG A 60 2.10 1.55 -11.16
CA ARG A 60 1.22 2.73 -11.05
C ARG A 60 -0.24 2.40 -11.35
N ILE A 61 -0.49 1.57 -12.36
CA ILE A 61 -1.85 1.09 -12.67
C ILE A 61 -2.39 0.31 -11.46
N ALA A 62 -1.61 -0.61 -10.91
CA ALA A 62 -2.00 -1.43 -9.77
C ALA A 62 -2.30 -0.58 -8.52
N ILE A 63 -1.44 0.37 -8.17
CA ILE A 63 -1.64 1.28 -7.04
C ILE A 63 -2.94 2.08 -7.22
N ASN A 64 -3.13 2.72 -8.38
CA ASN A 64 -4.32 3.51 -8.64
C ASN A 64 -5.60 2.68 -8.60
N MET A 65 -5.56 1.46 -9.12
CA MET A 65 -6.71 0.56 -9.08
C MET A 65 -7.00 0.06 -7.67
N SER A 66 -5.97 -0.24 -6.87
CA SER A 66 -6.11 -0.60 -5.45
C SER A 66 -6.75 0.53 -4.64
N ILE A 67 -6.28 1.76 -4.82
CA ILE A 67 -6.86 2.94 -4.17
C ILE A 67 -8.32 3.13 -4.59
N ASN A 68 -8.64 3.02 -5.86
CA ASN A 68 -10.01 3.14 -6.35
C ASN A 68 -10.93 2.04 -5.79
N HIS A 69 -10.42 0.81 -5.67
CA HIS A 69 -11.14 -0.30 -5.06
C HIS A 69 -11.48 0.01 -3.59
N LEU A 70 -10.49 0.45 -2.81
CA LEU A 70 -10.67 0.84 -1.42
C LEU A 70 -11.63 2.05 -1.26
N ARG A 71 -11.57 3.04 -2.16
CA ARG A 71 -12.49 4.18 -2.15
C ARG A 71 -13.93 3.77 -2.39
N ARG A 72 -14.20 2.85 -3.31
CA ARG A 72 -15.56 2.31 -3.54
C ARG A 72 -16.09 1.59 -2.31
N ARG A 73 -15.25 0.81 -1.63
CA ARG A 73 -15.58 0.15 -0.38
C ARG A 73 -15.91 1.15 0.73
N ARG A 74 -15.21 2.29 0.81
CA ARG A 74 -15.46 3.37 1.77
C ARG A 74 -16.76 4.12 1.55
N LEU A 75 -17.21 4.30 0.32
CA LEU A 75 -18.52 4.91 0.04
C LEU A 75 -19.68 4.10 0.60
N GLN A 76 -19.44 2.85 0.99
CA GLN A 76 -20.39 1.97 1.67
C GLN A 76 -20.25 1.98 3.21
N MET A 77 -19.22 2.63 3.76
CA MET A 77 -18.92 2.67 5.20
C MET A 77 -18.69 4.10 5.69
N VAL A 78 -19.57 4.53 6.56
CA VAL A 78 -19.76 5.74 7.39
C VAL A 78 -18.56 6.68 7.69
N PRO A 79 -18.83 7.99 7.96
CA PRO A 79 -17.84 9.07 7.99
C PRO A 79 -16.81 8.91 9.11
N LEU A 80 -15.57 9.18 8.74
CA LEU A 80 -14.42 9.17 9.64
C LEU A 80 -14.33 10.46 10.44
N ASP A 81 -14.29 10.27 11.74
CA ASP A 81 -13.89 11.28 12.70
C ASP A 81 -12.36 11.49 12.61
N PHE A 82 -11.95 12.55 11.90
CA PHE A 82 -10.54 12.81 11.54
C PHE A 82 -9.87 13.86 12.42
N LEU A 83 -10.37 14.10 13.62
CA LEU A 83 -9.82 15.13 14.49
C LEU A 83 -9.14 14.53 15.72
N SER A 84 -7.93 14.06 15.60
CA SER A 84 -7.04 14.04 16.74
C SER A 84 -5.84 14.96 16.48
N LYS A 85 -5.68 15.91 17.38
CA LYS A 85 -4.67 17.00 17.36
C LYS A 85 -3.31 16.56 17.87
N ASP A 86 -2.95 15.30 17.76
CA ASP A 86 -1.70 14.83 18.34
C ASP A 86 -0.54 15.03 17.38
N LYS A 87 0.40 15.88 17.77
CA LYS A 87 1.73 15.91 17.21
C LYS A 87 2.45 14.64 17.66
N ILE A 88 2.59 13.68 16.76
CA ILE A 88 3.35 12.46 17.04
C ILE A 88 4.73 12.63 16.41
N PRO A 89 5.81 12.51 17.19
CA PRO A 89 7.18 12.53 16.66
C PRO A 89 7.39 11.40 15.67
N GLU A 90 8.15 11.65 14.60
CA GLU A 90 8.57 10.58 13.68
C GLU A 90 9.47 9.59 14.44
N PRO A 91 9.10 8.31 14.54
CA PRO A 91 9.96 7.30 15.12
C PRO A 91 11.03 6.88 14.12
N ALA A 92 12.25 6.69 14.57
CA ALA A 92 13.32 6.10 13.78
C ALA A 92 13.02 4.65 13.41
N ASP A 93 13.39 4.26 12.18
CA ASP A 93 13.08 2.94 11.59
C ASP A 93 13.98 1.78 12.10
N GLU A 94 14.78 2.01 13.15
CA GLU A 94 15.84 1.09 13.60
C GLU A 94 15.34 -0.25 14.17
N ASP A 95 14.12 -0.30 14.69
CA ASP A 95 13.58 -1.51 15.35
C ASP A 95 12.94 -2.54 14.39
N MET A 96 12.72 -2.19 13.12
CA MET A 96 12.02 -3.06 12.16
C MET A 96 12.91 -4.19 11.59
N ALA A 97 14.22 -4.04 11.62
CA ALA A 97 15.16 -4.99 11.05
C ALA A 97 15.28 -6.34 11.81
N THR A 98 14.74 -6.42 13.02
CA THR A 98 14.82 -7.60 13.89
C THR A 98 13.60 -8.51 13.85
N VAL A 99 12.57 -8.12 13.13
CA VAL A 99 11.28 -8.84 13.04
C VAL A 99 11.22 -9.66 11.75
N PRO A 100 10.74 -10.92 11.79
CA PRO A 100 10.48 -11.69 10.58
C PRO A 100 9.55 -10.96 9.62
N GLU A 101 9.89 -10.97 8.33
CA GLU A 101 9.16 -10.25 7.27
C GLU A 101 7.67 -10.63 7.23
N GLU A 102 7.37 -11.93 7.34
CA GLU A 102 5.99 -12.44 7.33
C GLU A 102 5.14 -11.89 8.48
N LEU A 103 5.77 -11.70 9.64
CA LEU A 103 5.10 -11.15 10.81
C LEU A 103 4.84 -9.65 10.64
N LEU A 104 5.80 -8.92 10.10
CA LEU A 104 5.64 -7.50 9.78
C LEU A 104 4.55 -7.29 8.73
N GLU A 105 4.53 -8.11 7.67
CA GLU A 105 3.47 -8.08 6.66
C GLU A 105 2.08 -8.32 7.27
N SER A 106 1.96 -9.28 8.20
CA SER A 106 0.70 -9.56 8.88
C SER A 106 0.21 -8.37 9.73
N TRP A 107 1.12 -7.67 10.40
CA TRP A 107 0.78 -6.47 11.17
C TRP A 107 0.37 -5.29 10.29
N ILE A 108 1.04 -5.12 9.16
CA ILE A 108 0.65 -4.11 8.16
C ILE A 108 -0.74 -4.43 7.61
N ALA A 109 -1.02 -5.69 7.29
CA ALA A 109 -2.35 -6.14 6.86
C ALA A 109 -3.43 -5.89 7.92
N GLY A 110 -3.09 -5.95 9.21
CA GLY A 110 -3.97 -5.66 10.33
C GLY A 110 -4.26 -4.17 10.59
N LEU A 111 -3.56 -3.26 9.91
CA LEU A 111 -3.87 -1.83 9.97
C LEU A 111 -5.23 -1.54 9.31
N THR A 112 -5.89 -0.45 9.74
CA THR A 112 -7.07 0.04 9.01
C THR A 112 -6.72 0.39 7.58
N ASP A 113 -7.68 0.34 6.66
CA ASP A 113 -7.45 0.60 5.23
C ASP A 113 -6.73 1.93 4.98
N LEU A 114 -7.10 2.99 5.69
CA LEU A 114 -6.44 4.28 5.55
C LEU A 114 -4.98 4.26 6.01
N ARG A 115 -4.74 3.73 7.22
CA ARG A 115 -3.39 3.68 7.79
C ARG A 115 -2.46 2.81 6.95
N ARG A 116 -2.95 1.65 6.51
CA ARG A 116 -2.22 0.74 5.63
C ARG A 116 -1.91 1.40 4.29
N THR A 117 -2.90 2.05 3.67
CA THR A 117 -2.72 2.73 2.39
C THR A 117 -1.70 3.85 2.48
N VAL A 118 -1.82 4.72 3.47
CA VAL A 118 -0.86 5.82 3.68
C VAL A 118 0.54 5.30 3.99
N PHE A 119 0.65 4.27 4.84
CA PHE A 119 1.93 3.64 5.15
C PHE A 119 2.61 3.09 3.89
N ASN A 120 1.89 2.34 3.08
CA ASN A 120 2.42 1.78 1.83
C ASN A 120 2.84 2.88 0.85
N LEU A 121 1.99 3.86 0.62
CA LEU A 121 2.28 4.95 -0.32
C LEU A 121 3.51 5.76 0.10
N TYR A 122 3.61 6.10 1.37
CA TYR A 122 4.73 6.92 1.87
C TYR A 122 6.01 6.12 2.06
N SER A 123 5.95 5.01 2.82
CA SER A 123 7.14 4.30 3.27
C SER A 123 7.72 3.33 2.22
N LEU A 124 6.86 2.75 1.36
CA LEU A 124 7.28 1.74 0.39
C LEU A 124 7.29 2.28 -1.05
N ASP A 125 6.32 3.09 -1.42
CA ASP A 125 6.15 3.57 -2.80
C ASP A 125 6.67 5.00 -3.02
N GLY A 126 7.09 5.70 -1.95
CA GLY A 126 7.83 6.97 -2.01
C GLY A 126 7.00 8.21 -2.36
N TYR A 127 5.68 8.18 -2.17
CA TYR A 127 4.81 9.34 -2.36
C TYR A 127 4.90 10.33 -1.21
N SER A 128 4.87 11.62 -1.50
CA SER A 128 4.77 12.67 -0.48
C SER A 128 3.37 12.73 0.13
N HIS A 129 3.24 13.29 1.33
CA HIS A 129 1.92 13.48 1.96
C HIS A 129 0.98 14.34 1.13
N GLN A 130 1.52 15.31 0.38
CA GLN A 130 0.74 16.14 -0.53
C GLN A 130 0.16 15.31 -1.69
N GLU A 131 0.97 14.43 -2.29
CA GLU A 131 0.52 13.50 -3.34
C GLU A 131 -0.51 12.51 -2.81
N ILE A 132 -0.26 11.93 -1.64
CA ILE A 132 -1.17 11.01 -0.96
C ILE A 132 -2.51 11.68 -0.67
N GLY A 133 -2.48 12.93 -0.19
CA GLY A 133 -3.69 13.73 0.02
C GLY A 133 -4.54 13.86 -1.22
N ARG A 134 -3.91 14.15 -2.37
CA ARG A 134 -4.60 14.23 -3.67
C ARG A 134 -5.15 12.88 -4.12
N MET A 135 -4.37 11.81 -3.98
CA MET A 135 -4.76 10.46 -4.39
C MET A 135 -5.94 9.92 -3.58
N LEU A 136 -5.96 10.19 -2.28
CA LEU A 136 -6.97 9.68 -1.35
C LEU A 136 -8.14 10.64 -1.10
N GLY A 137 -8.04 11.88 -1.57
CA GLY A 137 -9.04 12.91 -1.29
C GLY A 137 -9.08 13.32 0.19
N ILE A 138 -7.92 13.35 0.86
CA ILE A 138 -7.74 13.77 2.25
C ILE A 138 -6.77 14.95 2.33
N SER A 139 -6.75 15.65 3.47
CA SER A 139 -5.75 16.70 3.69
C SER A 139 -4.36 16.11 3.87
N GLU A 140 -3.32 16.88 3.56
CA GLU A 140 -1.94 16.52 3.85
C GLU A 140 -1.75 16.20 5.34
N ARG A 141 -2.37 16.98 6.21
CA ARG A 141 -2.35 16.77 7.66
C ARG A 141 -2.98 15.44 8.08
N ALA A 142 -4.08 15.03 7.42
CA ALA A 142 -4.71 13.74 7.67
C ALA A 142 -3.79 12.58 7.24
N SER A 143 -3.06 12.74 6.14
CA SER A 143 -2.06 11.78 5.70
C SER A 143 -0.92 11.64 6.71
N ILE A 144 -0.36 12.74 7.21
CA ILE A 144 0.68 12.76 8.24
C ILE A 144 0.18 12.04 9.51
N SER A 145 -1.04 12.37 9.97
CA SER A 145 -1.64 11.75 11.15
C SER A 145 -1.87 10.24 10.97
N ALA A 146 -2.33 9.82 9.80
CA ALA A 146 -2.55 8.40 9.49
C ALA A 146 -1.23 7.62 9.52
N LEU A 147 -0.14 8.17 8.95
CA LEU A 147 1.18 7.54 8.99
C LEU A 147 1.69 7.41 10.42
N ALA A 148 1.58 8.47 11.21
CA ALA A 148 2.02 8.48 12.60
C ALA A 148 1.29 7.41 13.44
N LYS A 149 -0.03 7.26 13.25
CA LYS A 149 -0.84 6.23 13.91
C LYS A 149 -0.48 4.82 13.44
N ALA A 150 -0.20 4.63 12.15
CA ALA A 150 0.26 3.37 11.61
C ALA A 150 1.61 2.95 12.24
N ARG A 151 2.59 3.85 12.23
CA ARG A 151 3.91 3.62 12.84
C ARG A 151 3.84 3.33 14.33
N LYS A 152 3.00 4.06 15.06
CA LYS A 152 2.77 3.81 16.50
C LYS A 152 2.27 2.40 16.74
N GLN A 153 1.26 1.97 16.00
CA GLN A 153 0.69 0.62 16.13
C GLN A 153 1.73 -0.46 15.80
N LEU A 154 2.47 -0.31 14.71
CA LEU A 154 3.54 -1.25 14.34
C LEU A 154 4.64 -1.31 15.41
N LYS A 155 5.02 -0.17 15.97
CA LYS A 155 6.03 -0.10 17.04
C LYS A 155 5.57 -0.77 18.33
N GLU A 156 4.31 -0.66 18.69
CA GLU A 156 3.71 -1.37 19.82
C GLU A 156 3.76 -2.89 19.60
N ASN A 157 3.43 -3.36 18.39
CA ASN A 157 3.51 -4.78 18.02
C ASN A 157 4.95 -5.30 18.09
N ILE A 158 5.93 -4.53 17.59
CA ILE A 158 7.35 -4.88 17.67
C ILE A 158 7.81 -5.02 19.12
N ARG A 159 7.49 -4.04 19.96
CA ARG A 159 7.87 -4.06 21.39
C ARG A 159 7.27 -5.28 22.11
N GLN A 160 6.01 -5.61 21.84
CA GLN A 160 5.39 -6.78 22.44
C GLN A 160 6.07 -8.05 21.98
N TYR A 161 6.34 -8.19 20.69
CA TYR A 161 7.06 -9.33 20.14
C TYR A 161 8.45 -9.51 20.77
N LEU A 162 9.26 -8.45 20.85
CA LEU A 162 10.59 -8.49 21.46
C LEU A 162 10.51 -8.89 22.93
N LYS A 163 9.56 -8.35 23.68
CA LYS A 163 9.33 -8.72 25.08
C LYS A 163 8.97 -10.20 25.23
N ASP A 164 8.14 -10.74 24.33
CA ASP A 164 7.74 -12.17 24.35
C ASP A 164 8.92 -13.08 23.98
N GLN A 165 9.91 -12.59 23.22
CA GLN A 165 11.16 -13.31 22.91
C GLN A 165 12.21 -13.16 24.00
N GLY A 166 11.97 -12.38 25.06
CA GLY A 166 12.93 -12.14 26.14
C GLY A 166 14.08 -11.19 25.78
N LEU A 167 13.86 -10.36 24.76
CA LEU A 167 14.82 -9.35 24.27
C LEU A 167 14.47 -7.95 24.76
#